data_4ac3ed047d2aedd22353f5b38ca57807
#
_entry.id   4ac3ed047d2aedd22353f5b38ca57807
#
_cell.length_a   1.000
_cell.length_b   1.000
_cell.length_c   1.000
_cell.angle_alpha   90.00
_cell.angle_beta   90.00
_cell.angle_gamma   90.00
#
_symmetry.space_group_name_H-M   'P 1'
#
loop_
_entity.id
_entity.type
_entity.pdbx_description
1 polymer ?
#
loop_
_entity_poly.entity_id
_entity_poly.type
_entity_poly.pdbx_seq_one_letter_code
_entity_poly.pdbx_strand_id
1 'polypeptide(L)'
;MYKRQDDTYKKLVAENKLVLVDFWAPWCGPCRVLGPTLEKITKEFDGKVRLVKINTDENPQVSSAFEISSIPAVFAFKDGQAVDKFLGALSENQVRDFFTKLAPSPSDESMLKGAEALRTGNLVEARAFFEEALERDPNHARANAGIGAILVEEGQLDDAESILKQYPKEPSASRQLARIRFLRGGSDDADVKRSDDLLGNAEIDAAELAEAHYVLGCRTALQGEWQISLDHFLAAIKLDRSVRDDGGRLGALDIFNVLGQEHEITREYQRKLSSLLF
;
A
#
# COMPACT_ATOMS: atom_id res chain seq x y z
N MET A 1 -20.25 -23.65 4.54
CA MET A 1 -21.42 -23.15 3.82
C MET A 1 -22.25 -22.32 4.81
N TYR A 2 -22.25 -20.99 4.69
CA TYR A 2 -22.99 -20.12 5.61
C TYR A 2 -24.19 -19.55 4.87
N LYS A 3 -25.39 -19.99 5.25
CA LYS A 3 -26.66 -19.31 4.97
C LYS A 3 -26.87 -18.34 6.13
N ARG A 4 -26.58 -17.05 6.01
CA ARG A 4 -26.92 -16.10 7.07
C ARG A 4 -27.04 -14.65 6.62
N GLN A 5 -27.86 -13.96 7.38
CA GLN A 5 -28.51 -12.67 7.43
C GLN A 5 -27.56 -11.46 7.55
N ASP A 6 -28.08 -10.32 7.17
CA ASP A 6 -27.66 -8.92 7.10
C ASP A 6 -26.32 -8.48 7.70
N ASP A 7 -25.93 -8.87 8.91
CA ASP A 7 -24.65 -8.42 9.54
C ASP A 7 -23.52 -9.44 9.37
N THR A 8 -23.83 -10.69 9.03
CA THR A 8 -22.83 -11.75 8.95
C THR A 8 -21.95 -11.60 7.70
N TYR A 9 -22.47 -11.10 6.57
CA TYR A 9 -21.67 -10.92 5.37
C TYR A 9 -20.63 -9.79 5.56
N LYS A 10 -20.99 -8.70 6.23
CA LYS A 10 -20.07 -7.58 6.52
C LYS A 10 -18.86 -8.05 7.33
N LYS A 11 -19.11 -8.88 8.36
CA LYS A 11 -18.06 -9.48 9.16
C LYS A 11 -17.18 -10.42 8.32
N LEU A 12 -17.79 -11.29 7.51
CA LEU A 12 -17.05 -12.21 6.64
C LEU A 12 -16.22 -11.48 5.58
N VAL A 13 -16.76 -10.40 5.00
CA VAL A 13 -16.04 -9.54 4.05
C VAL A 13 -14.87 -8.84 4.72
N ALA A 14 -15.02 -8.37 5.95
CA ALA A 14 -13.95 -7.69 6.70
C ALA A 14 -12.84 -8.66 7.19
N GLU A 15 -13.21 -9.92 7.52
CA GLU A 15 -12.28 -10.90 8.11
C GLU A 15 -11.54 -11.76 7.06
N ASN A 16 -11.95 -11.74 5.79
CA ASN A 16 -11.37 -12.58 4.75
C ASN A 16 -10.81 -11.77 3.59
N LYS A 17 -9.66 -12.18 3.08
CA LYS A 17 -8.94 -11.49 2.00
C LYS A 17 -9.71 -11.46 0.67
N LEU A 18 -10.42 -12.55 0.35
CA LEU A 18 -11.25 -12.64 -0.86
C LEU A 18 -12.58 -13.32 -0.54
N VAL A 19 -13.67 -12.59 -0.73
CA VAL A 19 -15.04 -13.06 -0.49
C VAL A 19 -15.87 -12.87 -1.75
N LEU A 20 -16.58 -13.92 -2.16
CA LEU A 20 -17.62 -13.82 -3.19
C LEU A 20 -18.97 -13.85 -2.52
N VAL A 21 -19.82 -12.90 -2.88
CA VAL A 21 -21.21 -12.78 -2.41
C VAL A 21 -22.16 -13.10 -3.57
N ASP A 22 -22.84 -14.24 -3.49
CA ASP A 22 -23.81 -14.73 -4.48
C ASP A 22 -25.22 -14.34 -4.05
N PHE A 23 -25.85 -13.43 -4.79
CA PHE A 23 -27.26 -13.06 -4.63
C PHE A 23 -28.13 -13.98 -5.48
N TRP A 24 -29.01 -14.72 -4.81
CA TRP A 24 -29.82 -15.77 -5.41
C TRP A 24 -31.23 -15.81 -4.85
N ALA A 25 -32.12 -16.58 -5.48
CA ALA A 25 -33.46 -16.95 -4.93
C ALA A 25 -33.84 -18.38 -5.33
N PRO A 26 -34.74 -19.07 -4.55
CA PRO A 26 -35.16 -20.43 -4.84
C PRO A 26 -35.86 -20.63 -6.19
N TRP A 27 -36.60 -19.63 -6.62
CA TRP A 27 -37.33 -19.62 -7.90
C TRP A 27 -36.47 -19.30 -9.12
N CYS A 28 -35.25 -18.83 -8.92
CA CYS A 28 -34.33 -18.45 -9.99
C CYS A 28 -33.69 -19.70 -10.62
N GLY A 29 -34.11 -20.04 -11.83
CA GLY A 29 -33.58 -21.18 -12.60
C GLY A 29 -32.09 -21.12 -12.82
N PRO A 30 -31.54 -19.99 -13.37
CA PRO A 30 -30.08 -19.82 -13.58
C PRO A 30 -29.25 -19.90 -12.28
N CYS A 31 -29.81 -19.44 -11.14
CA CYS A 31 -29.12 -19.52 -9.85
C CYS A 31 -28.93 -20.98 -9.38
N ARG A 32 -29.89 -21.86 -9.70
CA ARG A 32 -29.77 -23.30 -9.36
C ARG A 32 -28.65 -24.01 -10.12
N VAL A 33 -28.25 -23.48 -11.28
CA VAL A 33 -27.08 -23.98 -12.05
C VAL A 33 -25.80 -23.37 -11.56
N LEU A 34 -25.77 -22.04 -11.34
CA LEU A 34 -24.58 -21.32 -10.93
C LEU A 34 -24.12 -21.66 -9.51
N GLY A 35 -25.06 -21.79 -8.57
CA GLY A 35 -24.74 -22.04 -7.16
C GLY A 35 -23.82 -23.25 -6.92
N PRO A 36 -24.15 -24.45 -7.42
CA PRO A 36 -23.28 -25.62 -7.32
C PRO A 36 -21.90 -25.41 -7.98
N THR A 37 -21.84 -24.67 -9.09
CA THR A 37 -20.60 -24.35 -9.78
C THR A 37 -19.69 -23.45 -8.91
N LEU A 38 -20.27 -22.39 -8.30
CA LEU A 38 -19.56 -21.54 -7.36
C LEU A 38 -19.04 -22.34 -6.15
N GLU A 39 -19.86 -23.22 -5.58
CA GLU A 39 -19.48 -24.05 -4.44
C GLU A 39 -18.35 -25.04 -4.78
N LYS A 40 -18.40 -25.64 -5.98
CA LYS A 40 -17.37 -26.56 -6.49
C LYS A 40 -16.05 -25.82 -6.64
N ILE A 41 -16.04 -24.70 -7.36
CA ILE A 41 -14.83 -23.93 -7.64
C ILE A 41 -14.26 -23.35 -6.35
N THR A 42 -15.11 -22.82 -5.43
CA THR A 42 -14.65 -22.33 -4.13
C THR A 42 -13.85 -23.38 -3.36
N LYS A 43 -14.25 -24.64 -3.40
CA LYS A 43 -13.52 -25.73 -2.73
C LYS A 43 -12.15 -25.98 -3.38
N GLU A 44 -12.01 -25.82 -4.69
CA GLU A 44 -10.74 -26.01 -5.40
C GLU A 44 -9.70 -24.92 -5.03
N PHE A 45 -10.16 -23.76 -4.57
CA PHE A 45 -9.29 -22.66 -4.10
C PHE A 45 -8.86 -22.80 -2.63
N ASP A 46 -9.12 -23.94 -1.99
CA ASP A 46 -8.59 -24.37 -0.69
C ASP A 46 -8.54 -23.26 0.39
N GLY A 47 -9.70 -22.63 0.63
CA GLY A 47 -9.83 -21.57 1.64
C GLY A 47 -9.32 -20.17 1.23
N LYS A 48 -8.67 -20.02 0.08
CA LYS A 48 -8.25 -18.70 -0.46
C LYS A 48 -9.43 -17.80 -0.81
N VAL A 49 -10.58 -18.40 -1.13
CA VAL A 49 -11.82 -17.72 -1.48
C VAL A 49 -12.93 -18.16 -0.53
N ARG A 50 -13.68 -17.21 0.01
CA ARG A 50 -14.87 -17.47 0.81
C ARG A 50 -16.11 -17.19 -0.02
N LEU A 51 -17.06 -18.15 -0.06
CA LEU A 51 -18.36 -17.95 -0.70
C LEU A 51 -19.43 -17.68 0.36
N VAL A 52 -20.15 -16.57 0.19
CA VAL A 52 -21.32 -16.18 0.96
C VAL A 52 -22.50 -16.17 0.03
N LYS A 53 -23.61 -16.77 0.42
CA LYS A 53 -24.85 -16.82 -0.37
C LYS A 53 -25.95 -16.04 0.34
N ILE A 54 -26.54 -15.06 -0.35
CA ILE A 54 -27.60 -14.18 0.15
C ILE A 54 -28.88 -14.46 -0.65
N ASN A 55 -29.90 -14.96 0.04
CA ASN A 55 -31.23 -15.10 -0.54
C ASN A 55 -31.89 -13.70 -0.59
N THR A 56 -32.20 -13.21 -1.79
CA THR A 56 -32.76 -11.87 -1.99
C THR A 56 -34.16 -11.72 -1.41
N ASP A 57 -34.96 -12.81 -1.36
CA ASP A 57 -36.33 -12.81 -0.79
C ASP A 57 -36.27 -12.65 0.74
N GLU A 58 -35.25 -13.23 1.39
CA GLU A 58 -35.04 -13.17 2.84
C GLU A 58 -34.25 -11.94 3.30
N ASN A 59 -33.54 -11.28 2.39
CA ASN A 59 -32.62 -10.16 2.69
C ASN A 59 -32.85 -8.97 1.75
N PRO A 60 -34.04 -8.36 1.73
CA PRO A 60 -34.36 -7.27 0.79
C PRO A 60 -33.55 -6.00 1.05
N GLN A 61 -33.16 -5.72 2.30
CA GLN A 61 -32.36 -4.53 2.65
C GLN A 61 -30.95 -4.63 2.07
N VAL A 62 -30.30 -5.80 2.19
CA VAL A 62 -28.98 -6.04 1.60
C VAL A 62 -29.05 -5.97 0.08
N SER A 63 -30.06 -6.62 -0.51
CA SER A 63 -30.27 -6.61 -1.96
C SER A 63 -30.46 -5.18 -2.49
N SER A 64 -31.19 -4.34 -1.77
CA SER A 64 -31.37 -2.92 -2.10
C SER A 64 -30.07 -2.14 -1.95
N ALA A 65 -29.29 -2.37 -0.89
CA ALA A 65 -28.01 -1.69 -0.66
C ALA A 65 -26.98 -2.00 -1.76
N PHE A 66 -27.08 -3.18 -2.38
CA PHE A 66 -26.25 -3.58 -3.53
C PHE A 66 -26.90 -3.27 -4.88
N GLU A 67 -28.05 -2.61 -4.89
CA GLU A 67 -28.79 -2.25 -6.11
C GLU A 67 -29.05 -3.48 -7.01
N ILE A 68 -29.41 -4.64 -6.38
CA ILE A 68 -29.64 -5.89 -7.10
C ILE A 68 -30.90 -5.75 -7.93
N SER A 69 -30.76 -5.59 -9.24
CA SER A 69 -31.86 -5.50 -10.21
C SER A 69 -32.16 -6.83 -10.91
N SER A 70 -31.22 -7.77 -10.90
CA SER A 70 -31.35 -9.09 -11.49
C SER A 70 -30.50 -10.12 -10.76
N ILE A 71 -30.95 -11.38 -10.77
CA ILE A 71 -30.24 -12.53 -10.19
C ILE A 71 -30.07 -13.65 -11.23
N PRO A 72 -28.94 -14.43 -11.13
CA PRO A 72 -27.90 -14.35 -10.12
C PRO A 72 -27.01 -13.10 -10.31
N ALA A 73 -26.53 -12.56 -9.19
CA ALA A 73 -25.54 -11.49 -9.18
C ALA A 73 -24.42 -11.87 -8.20
N VAL A 74 -23.18 -11.88 -8.66
CA VAL A 74 -22.04 -12.25 -7.83
C VAL A 74 -21.10 -11.06 -7.72
N PHE A 75 -20.79 -10.64 -6.47
CA PHE A 75 -19.88 -9.58 -6.14
C PHE A 75 -18.63 -10.17 -5.51
N ALA A 76 -17.46 -9.66 -5.92
CA ALA A 76 -16.17 -10.00 -5.32
C ALA A 76 -15.67 -8.88 -4.43
N PHE A 77 -15.26 -9.23 -3.20
CA PHE A 77 -14.65 -8.33 -2.24
C PHE A 77 -13.23 -8.79 -1.96
N LYS A 78 -12.28 -7.87 -2.05
CA LYS A 78 -10.88 -8.08 -1.65
C LYS A 78 -10.53 -7.07 -0.57
N ASP A 79 -10.03 -7.56 0.56
CA ASP A 79 -9.66 -6.74 1.73
C ASP A 79 -10.79 -5.76 2.16
N GLY A 80 -12.03 -6.25 2.15
CA GLY A 80 -13.22 -5.48 2.55
C GLY A 80 -13.82 -4.58 1.48
N GLN A 81 -13.19 -4.41 0.32
CA GLN A 81 -13.67 -3.55 -0.77
C GLN A 81 -14.21 -4.36 -1.94
N ALA A 82 -15.30 -3.88 -2.54
CA ALA A 82 -15.84 -4.46 -3.78
C ALA A 82 -14.88 -4.17 -4.94
N VAL A 83 -14.36 -5.23 -5.58
CA VAL A 83 -13.33 -5.12 -6.63
C VAL A 83 -13.83 -5.55 -8.01
N ASP A 84 -14.82 -6.45 -8.07
CA ASP A 84 -15.38 -6.91 -9.34
C ASP A 84 -16.78 -7.50 -9.14
N LYS A 85 -17.54 -7.68 -10.20
CA LYS A 85 -18.86 -8.34 -10.19
C LYS A 85 -19.21 -8.92 -11.54
N PHE A 86 -20.10 -9.91 -11.54
CA PHE A 86 -20.80 -10.34 -12.75
C PHE A 86 -22.29 -10.57 -12.50
N LEU A 87 -23.10 -10.48 -13.56
CA LEU A 87 -24.54 -10.68 -13.55
C LEU A 87 -24.91 -11.84 -14.47
N GLY A 88 -25.91 -12.61 -14.08
CA GLY A 88 -26.36 -13.78 -14.83
C GLY A 88 -25.52 -15.03 -14.56
N ALA A 89 -25.95 -16.16 -15.12
CA ALA A 89 -25.24 -17.43 -14.99
C ALA A 89 -24.06 -17.47 -15.98
N LEU A 90 -22.87 -17.73 -15.46
CA LEU A 90 -21.67 -18.00 -16.23
C LEU A 90 -21.41 -19.50 -16.36
N SER A 91 -20.71 -19.90 -17.40
CA SER A 91 -20.18 -21.26 -17.54
C SER A 91 -19.12 -21.55 -16.49
N GLU A 92 -18.86 -22.83 -16.21
CA GLU A 92 -17.83 -23.23 -15.23
C GLU A 92 -16.45 -22.62 -15.55
N ASN A 93 -16.05 -22.58 -16.82
CA ASN A 93 -14.77 -21.98 -17.23
C ASN A 93 -14.74 -20.47 -16.93
N GLN A 94 -15.81 -19.74 -17.26
CA GLN A 94 -15.87 -18.31 -16.99
C GLN A 94 -15.87 -18.00 -15.47
N VAL A 95 -16.55 -18.84 -14.66
CA VAL A 95 -16.47 -18.72 -13.20
C VAL A 95 -15.06 -19.00 -12.71
N ARG A 96 -14.39 -20.01 -13.23
CA ARG A 96 -13.00 -20.34 -12.90
C ARG A 96 -12.05 -19.20 -13.25
N ASP A 97 -12.17 -18.61 -14.42
CA ASP A 97 -11.38 -17.47 -14.87
C ASP A 97 -11.60 -16.26 -13.94
N PHE A 98 -12.84 -16.01 -13.53
CA PHE A 98 -13.17 -14.95 -12.58
C PHE A 98 -12.51 -15.16 -11.22
N PHE A 99 -12.51 -16.38 -10.67
CA PHE A 99 -11.82 -16.72 -9.43
C PHE A 99 -10.30 -16.56 -9.57
N THR A 100 -9.72 -17.10 -10.65
CA THR A 100 -8.27 -17.05 -10.91
C THR A 100 -7.75 -15.63 -11.02
N LYS A 101 -8.52 -14.73 -11.65
CA LYS A 101 -8.18 -13.31 -11.76
C LYS A 101 -8.10 -12.62 -10.39
N LEU A 102 -8.91 -13.03 -9.43
CA LEU A 102 -9.08 -12.38 -8.14
C LEU A 102 -8.26 -13.02 -7.01
N ALA A 103 -8.08 -14.34 -7.06
CA ALA A 103 -7.31 -15.08 -6.07
C ALA A 103 -5.84 -14.64 -6.07
N PRO A 104 -5.18 -14.65 -4.89
CA PRO A 104 -3.75 -14.42 -4.85
C PRO A 104 -3.01 -15.43 -5.73
N SER A 105 -2.14 -14.95 -6.58
CA SER A 105 -1.25 -15.80 -7.36
C SER A 105 -0.21 -16.48 -6.44
N PRO A 106 0.46 -17.55 -6.87
CA PRO A 106 1.56 -18.13 -6.10
C PRO A 106 2.68 -17.13 -5.81
N SER A 107 2.93 -16.15 -6.69
CA SER A 107 3.88 -15.06 -6.43
C SER A 107 3.38 -14.09 -5.36
N ASP A 108 2.07 -13.75 -5.35
CA ASP A 108 1.48 -12.95 -4.26
C ASP A 108 1.60 -13.65 -2.90
N GLU A 109 1.43 -14.98 -2.85
CA GLU A 109 1.55 -15.75 -1.60
C GLU A 109 2.97 -15.72 -1.05
N SER A 110 3.97 -15.96 -1.89
CA SER A 110 5.38 -15.87 -1.51
C SER A 110 5.73 -14.43 -1.10
N MET A 111 5.27 -13.42 -1.85
CA MET A 111 5.45 -12.02 -1.48
C MET A 111 4.85 -11.68 -0.12
N LEU A 112 3.65 -12.19 0.23
CA LEU A 112 3.03 -11.96 1.54
C LEU A 112 3.83 -12.58 2.69
N LYS A 113 4.39 -13.78 2.49
CA LYS A 113 5.29 -14.42 3.46
C LYS A 113 6.57 -13.59 3.64
N GLY A 114 7.16 -13.10 2.53
CA GLY A 114 8.32 -12.22 2.57
C GLY A 114 8.05 -10.92 3.33
N ALA A 115 6.88 -10.31 3.12
CA ALA A 115 6.48 -9.09 3.83
C ALA A 115 6.31 -9.34 5.34
N GLU A 116 5.78 -10.49 5.75
CA GLU A 116 5.67 -10.85 7.17
C GLU A 116 7.05 -11.13 7.80
N ALA A 117 7.93 -11.84 7.11
CA ALA A 117 9.28 -12.08 7.56
C ALA A 117 10.07 -10.76 7.70
N LEU A 118 9.90 -9.82 6.76
CA LEU A 118 10.51 -8.49 6.83
C LEU A 118 9.99 -7.71 8.05
N ARG A 119 8.68 -7.76 8.31
CA ARG A 119 8.05 -7.10 9.47
C ARG A 119 8.58 -7.63 10.81
N THR A 120 8.93 -8.91 10.88
CA THR A 120 9.53 -9.56 12.07
C THR A 120 11.04 -9.42 12.15
N GLY A 121 11.68 -8.72 11.19
CA GLY A 121 13.12 -8.49 11.14
C GLY A 121 13.95 -9.66 10.60
N ASN A 122 13.31 -10.72 10.10
CA ASN A 122 14.01 -11.85 9.50
C ASN A 122 14.34 -11.59 8.03
N LEU A 123 15.43 -10.84 7.80
CA LEU A 123 15.82 -10.41 6.45
C LEU A 123 16.18 -11.57 5.52
N VAL A 124 16.77 -12.65 6.06
CA VAL A 124 17.18 -13.82 5.26
C VAL A 124 15.95 -14.54 4.72
N GLU A 125 14.99 -14.82 5.58
CA GLU A 125 13.74 -15.48 5.20
C GLU A 125 12.90 -14.58 4.28
N ALA A 126 12.85 -13.28 4.58
CA ALA A 126 12.15 -12.29 3.74
C ALA A 126 12.70 -12.29 2.31
N ARG A 127 14.03 -12.27 2.16
CA ARG A 127 14.70 -12.32 0.86
C ARG A 127 14.32 -13.58 0.09
N ALA A 128 14.42 -14.75 0.72
CA ALA A 128 14.10 -16.02 0.07
C ALA A 128 12.66 -16.06 -0.46
N PHE A 129 11.69 -15.55 0.30
CA PHE A 129 10.29 -15.49 -0.16
C PHE A 129 10.05 -14.45 -1.25
N PHE A 130 10.72 -13.29 -1.22
CA PHE A 130 10.61 -12.32 -2.31
C PHE A 130 11.26 -12.84 -3.59
N GLU A 131 12.41 -13.50 -3.51
CA GLU A 131 13.06 -14.13 -4.65
C GLU A 131 12.18 -15.25 -5.24
N GLU A 132 11.56 -16.09 -4.40
CA GLU A 132 10.58 -17.10 -4.85
C GLU A 132 9.39 -16.46 -5.58
N ALA A 133 8.92 -15.30 -5.11
CA ALA A 133 7.86 -14.55 -5.80
C ALA A 133 8.33 -14.04 -7.17
N LEU A 134 9.57 -13.55 -7.25
CA LEU A 134 10.17 -12.99 -8.46
C LEU A 134 10.59 -14.06 -9.49
N GLU A 135 10.90 -15.28 -9.07
CA GLU A 135 11.07 -16.42 -10.00
C GLU A 135 9.81 -16.69 -10.81
N ARG A 136 8.62 -16.48 -10.23
CA ARG A 136 7.32 -16.69 -10.88
C ARG A 136 6.81 -15.46 -11.61
N ASP A 137 7.06 -14.28 -11.07
CA ASP A 137 6.71 -12.98 -11.65
C ASP A 137 7.86 -11.98 -11.44
N PRO A 138 8.81 -11.89 -12.37
CA PRO A 138 9.96 -10.98 -12.28
C PRO A 138 9.58 -9.50 -12.13
N ASN A 139 8.38 -9.13 -12.57
CA ASN A 139 7.87 -7.75 -12.51
C ASN A 139 6.92 -7.50 -11.33
N HIS A 140 6.86 -8.41 -10.36
CA HIS A 140 6.00 -8.26 -9.18
C HIS A 140 6.44 -7.05 -8.34
N ALA A 141 5.71 -5.93 -8.48
CA ALA A 141 6.11 -4.64 -7.91
C ALA A 141 6.36 -4.67 -6.40
N ARG A 142 5.47 -5.34 -5.63
CA ARG A 142 5.61 -5.43 -4.17
C ARG A 142 6.77 -6.31 -3.72
N ALA A 143 7.08 -7.38 -4.48
CA ALA A 143 8.22 -8.24 -4.17
C ALA A 143 9.54 -7.50 -4.46
N ASN A 144 9.65 -6.80 -5.60
CA ASN A 144 10.79 -5.94 -5.90
C ASN A 144 10.96 -4.83 -4.88
N ALA A 145 9.87 -4.20 -4.43
CA ALA A 145 9.93 -3.21 -3.35
C ALA A 145 10.38 -3.84 -2.01
N GLY A 146 10.04 -5.09 -1.75
CA GLY A 146 10.53 -5.87 -0.62
C GLY A 146 12.05 -6.13 -0.67
N ILE A 147 12.58 -6.52 -1.83
CA ILE A 147 14.03 -6.62 -2.05
C ILE A 147 14.69 -5.25 -1.85
N GLY A 148 14.13 -4.18 -2.42
CA GLY A 148 14.64 -2.84 -2.20
C GLY A 148 14.67 -2.44 -0.72
N ALA A 149 13.65 -2.81 0.05
CA ALA A 149 13.62 -2.55 1.50
C ALA A 149 14.74 -3.31 2.24
N ILE A 150 15.01 -4.57 1.87
CA ILE A 150 16.11 -5.37 2.44
C ILE A 150 17.46 -4.70 2.12
N LEU A 151 17.67 -4.27 0.88
CA LEU A 151 18.90 -3.59 0.47
C LEU A 151 19.11 -2.28 1.25
N VAL A 152 18.03 -1.54 1.57
CA VAL A 152 18.10 -0.36 2.44
C VAL A 152 18.57 -0.73 3.85
N GLU A 153 18.06 -1.81 4.45
CA GLU A 153 18.51 -2.28 5.77
C GLU A 153 19.97 -2.74 5.77
N GLU A 154 20.46 -3.27 4.65
CA GLU A 154 21.85 -3.68 4.45
C GLU A 154 22.79 -2.51 4.09
N GLY A 155 22.28 -1.29 3.94
CA GLY A 155 23.04 -0.11 3.56
C GLY A 155 23.42 -0.02 2.08
N GLN A 156 22.88 -0.89 1.23
CA GLN A 156 23.11 -0.93 -0.22
C GLN A 156 22.17 0.05 -0.95
N LEU A 157 22.33 1.34 -0.64
CA LEU A 157 21.35 2.37 -1.02
C LEU A 157 21.23 2.59 -2.54
N ASP A 158 22.32 2.46 -3.30
CA ASP A 158 22.32 2.68 -4.75
C ASP A 158 21.62 1.54 -5.49
N ASP A 159 21.86 0.30 -5.07
CA ASP A 159 21.17 -0.87 -5.63
C ASP A 159 19.67 -0.84 -5.29
N ALA A 160 19.33 -0.50 -4.04
CA ALA A 160 17.96 -0.31 -3.61
C ALA A 160 17.24 0.74 -4.46
N GLU A 161 17.85 1.90 -4.65
CA GLU A 161 17.28 3.00 -5.43
C GLU A 161 17.06 2.61 -6.88
N SER A 162 18.01 1.87 -7.49
CA SER A 162 17.91 1.39 -8.88
C SER A 162 16.70 0.50 -9.11
N ILE A 163 16.42 -0.42 -8.16
CA ILE A 163 15.25 -1.30 -8.22
C ILE A 163 13.97 -0.51 -7.97
N LEU A 164 13.93 0.28 -6.90
CA LEU A 164 12.71 0.96 -6.44
C LEU A 164 12.19 1.99 -7.44
N LYS A 165 13.05 2.69 -8.16
CA LYS A 165 12.68 3.66 -9.21
C LYS A 165 11.90 3.05 -10.37
N GLN A 166 11.97 1.74 -10.58
CA GLN A 166 11.21 1.05 -11.62
C GLN A 166 9.73 0.89 -11.24
N TYR A 167 9.38 1.06 -9.96
CA TYR A 167 8.03 0.86 -9.42
C TYR A 167 7.46 2.12 -8.76
N PRO A 168 7.35 3.25 -9.46
CA PRO A 168 6.99 4.55 -8.85
C PRO A 168 5.54 4.61 -8.34
N LYS A 169 4.68 3.66 -8.77
CA LYS A 169 3.28 3.56 -8.33
C LYS A 169 3.10 2.63 -7.12
N GLU A 170 4.15 1.91 -6.73
CA GLU A 170 4.08 1.01 -5.57
C GLU A 170 4.35 1.81 -4.29
N PRO A 171 3.38 1.89 -3.35
CA PRO A 171 3.52 2.73 -2.16
C PRO A 171 4.71 2.34 -1.27
N SER A 172 5.05 1.04 -1.19
CA SER A 172 6.21 0.58 -0.43
C SER A 172 7.53 1.02 -1.06
N ALA A 173 7.63 1.03 -2.40
CA ALA A 173 8.79 1.55 -3.11
C ALA A 173 8.98 3.05 -2.86
N SER A 174 7.91 3.83 -2.94
CA SER A 174 7.96 5.27 -2.67
C SER A 174 8.43 5.57 -1.24
N ARG A 175 7.96 4.83 -0.25
CA ARG A 175 8.41 4.97 1.16
C ARG A 175 9.90 4.66 1.32
N GLN A 176 10.41 3.63 0.65
CA GLN A 176 11.83 3.28 0.72
C GLN A 176 12.70 4.31 -0.01
N LEU A 177 12.27 4.87 -1.13
CA LEU A 177 12.96 5.96 -1.81
C LEU A 177 13.05 7.22 -0.93
N ALA A 178 11.99 7.57 -0.21
CA ALA A 178 12.00 8.61 0.80
C ALA A 178 13.04 8.33 1.90
N ARG A 179 13.04 7.10 2.43
CA ARG A 179 14.00 6.67 3.46
C ARG A 179 15.45 6.74 2.97
N ILE A 180 15.73 6.35 1.72
CA ILE A 180 17.05 6.48 1.10
C ILE A 180 17.50 7.97 1.09
N ARG A 181 16.62 8.89 0.69
CA ARG A 181 16.90 10.33 0.73
C ARG A 181 17.28 10.78 2.14
N PHE A 182 16.49 10.40 3.14
CA PHE A 182 16.74 10.80 4.53
C PHE A 182 18.01 10.18 5.08
N LEU A 183 18.33 8.92 4.75
CA LEU A 183 19.59 8.28 5.13
C LEU A 183 20.80 9.00 4.53
N ARG A 184 20.76 9.36 3.25
CA ARG A 184 21.87 10.09 2.60
C ARG A 184 22.04 11.50 3.16
N GLY A 185 20.95 12.13 3.60
CA GLY A 185 21.00 13.52 4.09
C GLY A 185 21.23 13.67 5.58
N GLY A 186 20.85 12.69 6.42
CA GLY A 186 20.79 12.89 7.87
C GLY A 186 21.29 11.71 8.72
N SER A 187 22.03 10.73 8.16
CA SER A 187 22.54 9.60 8.94
C SER A 187 23.90 9.87 9.60
N ASP A 188 24.69 10.79 9.09
CA ASP A 188 26.01 11.12 9.67
C ASP A 188 25.85 12.00 10.91
N ASP A 189 26.26 11.46 12.08
CA ASP A 189 26.13 12.16 13.36
C ASP A 189 27.04 13.41 13.47
N ALA A 190 28.18 13.44 12.77
CA ALA A 190 29.07 14.61 12.75
C ALA A 190 28.45 15.76 11.95
N ASP A 191 27.83 15.46 10.81
CA ASP A 191 27.11 16.45 9.99
C ASP A 191 25.86 16.97 10.73
N VAL A 192 25.12 16.09 11.43
CA VAL A 192 23.96 16.49 12.24
C VAL A 192 24.38 17.43 13.36
N LYS A 193 25.43 17.08 14.12
CA LYS A 193 25.95 17.94 15.19
C LYS A 193 26.43 19.28 14.67
N ARG A 194 27.18 19.28 13.58
CA ARG A 194 27.62 20.52 12.92
C ARG A 194 26.43 21.38 12.53
N SER A 195 25.38 20.78 11.97
CA SER A 195 24.17 21.49 11.56
C SER A 195 23.43 22.10 12.76
N ASP A 196 23.34 21.40 13.89
CA ASP A 196 22.76 21.95 15.14
C ASP A 196 23.57 23.14 15.65
N ASP A 197 24.90 23.05 15.66
CA ASP A 197 25.79 24.13 16.11
C ASP A 197 25.62 25.40 15.22
N LEU A 198 25.34 25.20 13.91
CA LEU A 198 25.13 26.28 12.96
C LEU A 198 23.82 27.05 13.20
N LEU A 199 22.76 26.42 13.63
CA LEU A 199 21.45 27.09 13.86
C LEU A 199 21.53 28.21 14.93
N GLY A 200 22.50 28.16 15.82
CA GLY A 200 22.69 29.16 16.88
C GLY A 200 23.55 30.36 16.49
N ASN A 201 24.12 30.38 15.29
CA ASN A 201 25.11 31.41 14.88
C ASN A 201 24.48 32.42 13.89
N ALA A 202 24.45 33.69 14.26
CA ALA A 202 23.83 34.77 13.50
C ALA A 202 24.68 35.29 12.30
N GLU A 203 25.91 34.82 12.15
CA GLU A 203 26.85 35.32 11.11
C GLU A 203 27.04 34.33 9.94
N ILE A 204 26.13 33.33 9.80
CA ILE A 204 26.25 32.27 8.81
C ILE A 204 25.58 32.66 7.49
N ASP A 205 26.22 32.25 6.39
CA ASP A 205 25.65 32.37 5.06
C ASP A 205 24.33 31.58 4.91
N ALA A 206 23.42 32.18 4.15
CA ALA A 206 22.07 31.60 3.94
C ALA A 206 22.13 30.20 3.30
N ALA A 207 23.07 29.93 2.40
CA ALA A 207 23.25 28.64 1.77
C ALA A 207 23.71 27.55 2.77
N GLU A 208 24.66 27.89 3.64
CA GLU A 208 25.13 26.97 4.68
C GLU A 208 24.06 26.71 5.73
N LEU A 209 23.24 27.69 6.06
CA LEU A 209 22.08 27.52 6.96
C LEU A 209 20.98 26.69 6.31
N ALA A 210 20.76 26.85 5.00
CA ALA A 210 19.82 26.02 4.25
C ALA A 210 20.24 24.54 4.25
N GLU A 211 21.54 24.27 4.05
CA GLU A 211 22.11 22.92 4.12
C GLU A 211 21.92 22.32 5.53
N ALA A 212 22.21 23.09 6.60
CA ALA A 212 21.99 22.64 7.97
C ALA A 212 20.54 22.26 8.24
N HIS A 213 19.60 23.08 7.81
CA HIS A 213 18.18 22.76 7.90
C HIS A 213 17.82 21.51 7.09
N TYR A 214 18.38 21.31 5.90
CA TYR A 214 18.13 20.10 5.11
C TYR A 214 18.60 18.82 5.85
N VAL A 215 19.83 18.84 6.39
CA VAL A 215 20.39 17.71 7.17
C VAL A 215 19.52 17.38 8.38
N LEU A 216 19.14 18.39 9.17
CA LEU A 216 18.27 18.20 10.33
C LEU A 216 16.86 17.73 9.96
N GLY A 217 16.34 18.22 8.84
CA GLY A 217 15.06 17.73 8.30
C GLY A 217 15.12 16.24 7.94
N CYS A 218 16.19 15.79 7.31
CA CYS A 218 16.43 14.37 7.04
C CYS A 218 16.58 13.54 8.33
N ARG A 219 17.33 14.05 9.31
CA ARG A 219 17.55 13.37 10.60
C ARG A 219 16.26 13.17 11.36
N THR A 220 15.48 14.22 11.53
CA THR A 220 14.19 14.18 12.25
C THR A 220 13.14 13.34 11.50
N ALA A 221 13.19 13.29 10.17
CA ALA A 221 12.37 12.37 9.38
C ALA A 221 12.69 10.89 9.68
N LEU A 222 13.98 10.54 9.83
CA LEU A 222 14.40 9.18 10.23
C LEU A 222 13.92 8.81 11.63
N GLN A 223 13.73 9.78 12.50
CA GLN A 223 13.21 9.61 13.87
C GLN A 223 11.67 9.59 13.94
N GLY A 224 11.00 9.86 12.82
CA GLY A 224 9.53 9.95 12.75
C GLY A 224 8.97 11.26 13.29
N GLU A 225 9.80 12.28 13.51
CA GLU A 225 9.42 13.60 14.01
C GLU A 225 8.95 14.50 12.86
N TRP A 226 7.81 14.10 12.25
CA TRP A 226 7.36 14.63 10.96
C TRP A 226 7.16 16.14 10.92
N GLN A 227 6.61 16.75 11.99
CA GLN A 227 6.39 18.20 12.05
C GLN A 227 7.72 18.96 12.10
N ILE A 228 8.64 18.53 12.96
CA ILE A 228 9.97 19.14 13.11
C ILE A 228 10.74 19.03 11.78
N SER A 229 10.68 17.85 11.16
CA SER A 229 11.30 17.62 9.86
C SER A 229 10.75 18.55 8.77
N LEU A 230 9.42 18.70 8.71
CA LEU A 230 8.78 19.59 7.74
C LEU A 230 9.11 21.07 7.99
N ASP A 231 9.20 21.51 9.27
CA ASP A 231 9.62 22.86 9.62
C ASP A 231 11.06 23.13 9.13
N HIS A 232 11.96 22.18 9.30
CA HIS A 232 13.32 22.25 8.78
C HIS A 232 13.35 22.30 7.25
N PHE A 233 12.63 21.44 6.54
CA PHE A 233 12.57 21.48 5.08
C PHE A 233 11.99 22.81 4.55
N LEU A 234 10.96 23.36 5.20
CA LEU A 234 10.42 24.67 4.81
C LEU A 234 11.41 25.81 5.08
N ALA A 235 12.17 25.74 6.17
CA ALA A 235 13.23 26.70 6.46
C ALA A 235 14.35 26.64 5.39
N ALA A 236 14.78 25.44 5.01
CA ALA A 236 15.74 25.24 3.94
C ALA A 236 15.27 25.87 2.62
N ILE A 237 14.00 25.63 2.23
CA ILE A 237 13.42 26.22 1.01
C ILE A 237 13.39 27.75 1.05
N LYS A 238 13.11 28.34 2.22
CA LYS A 238 13.09 29.82 2.38
C LYS A 238 14.46 30.45 2.19
N LEU A 239 15.50 29.77 2.64
CA LEU A 239 16.87 30.24 2.59
C LEU A 239 17.51 30.01 1.22
N ASP A 240 17.37 28.80 0.69
CA ASP A 240 17.84 28.42 -0.64
C ASP A 240 16.96 27.32 -1.24
N ARG A 241 16.17 27.67 -2.26
CA ARG A 241 15.31 26.70 -2.96
C ARG A 241 16.08 25.62 -3.71
N SER A 242 17.33 25.90 -4.08
CA SER A 242 18.16 24.98 -4.87
C SER A 242 18.96 24.01 -4.00
N VAL A 243 18.89 24.11 -2.66
CA VAL A 243 19.63 23.25 -1.74
C VAL A 243 19.40 21.77 -2.08
N ARG A 244 20.50 21.03 -2.29
CA ARG A 244 20.46 19.61 -2.66
C ARG A 244 19.50 19.30 -3.83
N ASP A 245 19.57 20.07 -4.91
CA ASP A 245 18.72 19.91 -6.10
C ASP A 245 17.22 19.88 -5.75
N ASP A 246 16.72 20.95 -5.11
CA ASP A 246 15.34 21.07 -4.62
C ASP A 246 15.02 20.10 -3.45
N GLY A 247 16.05 19.70 -2.71
CA GLY A 247 15.98 18.68 -1.66
C GLY A 247 14.97 18.99 -0.56
N GLY A 248 14.86 20.25 -0.15
CA GLY A 248 13.87 20.66 0.86
C GLY A 248 12.44 20.38 0.43
N ARG A 249 12.07 20.73 -0.81
CA ARG A 249 10.74 20.44 -1.36
C ARG A 249 10.51 18.94 -1.54
N LEU A 250 11.49 18.24 -2.09
CA LEU A 250 11.40 16.79 -2.29
C LEU A 250 11.28 16.05 -0.96
N GLY A 251 12.02 16.44 0.08
CA GLY A 251 11.90 15.88 1.42
C GLY A 251 10.52 16.10 2.04
N ALA A 252 9.94 17.29 1.87
CA ALA A 252 8.58 17.55 2.32
C ALA A 252 7.54 16.69 1.58
N LEU A 253 7.66 16.54 0.25
CA LEU A 253 6.79 15.68 -0.55
C LEU A 253 6.92 14.20 -0.17
N ASP A 254 8.12 13.76 0.15
CA ASP A 254 8.38 12.39 0.62
C ASP A 254 7.65 12.11 1.94
N ILE A 255 7.65 13.06 2.89
CA ILE A 255 6.85 12.93 4.13
C ILE A 255 5.36 12.88 3.82
N PHE A 256 4.85 13.71 2.91
CA PHE A 256 3.43 13.65 2.52
C PHE A 256 3.04 12.29 1.91
N ASN A 257 3.94 11.69 1.13
CA ASN A 257 3.74 10.34 0.59
C ASN A 257 3.75 9.26 1.69
N VAL A 258 4.60 9.40 2.70
CA VAL A 258 4.68 8.47 3.84
C VAL A 258 3.42 8.54 4.70
N LEU A 259 2.95 9.75 5.02
CA LEU A 259 1.79 9.98 5.89
C LEU A 259 0.46 9.79 5.17
N GLY A 260 0.43 10.04 3.86
CA GLY A 260 -0.80 10.03 3.05
C GLY A 260 -1.52 11.39 3.02
N GLN A 261 -2.37 11.57 1.99
CA GLN A 261 -3.03 12.86 1.70
C GLN A 261 -4.05 13.28 2.76
N GLU A 262 -4.66 12.30 3.45
CA GLU A 262 -5.70 12.56 4.45
C GLU A 262 -5.14 12.90 5.83
N HIS A 263 -3.84 12.75 6.04
CA HIS A 263 -3.20 13.01 7.32
C HIS A 263 -3.21 14.51 7.65
N GLU A 264 -3.50 14.89 8.88
CA GLU A 264 -3.63 16.28 9.33
C GLU A 264 -2.36 17.10 9.04
N ILE A 265 -1.20 16.56 9.39
CA ILE A 265 0.11 17.18 9.12
C ILE A 265 0.29 17.42 7.62
N THR A 266 -0.07 16.47 6.76
CA THR A 266 0.03 16.61 5.31
C THR A 266 -0.80 17.79 4.82
N ARG A 267 -2.07 17.87 5.23
CA ARG A 267 -2.98 18.96 4.83
C ARG A 267 -2.51 20.35 5.28
N GLU A 268 -1.97 20.43 6.50
CA GLU A 268 -1.42 21.67 7.04
C GLU A 268 -0.19 22.13 6.25
N TYR A 269 0.79 21.23 6.11
CA TYR A 269 2.08 21.59 5.53
C TYR A 269 2.06 21.72 4.00
N GLN A 270 1.13 21.08 3.30
CA GLN A 270 0.90 21.36 1.88
C GLN A 270 0.49 22.82 1.64
N ARG A 271 -0.35 23.39 2.51
CA ARG A 271 -0.70 24.81 2.43
C ARG A 271 0.51 25.74 2.68
N LYS A 272 1.30 25.43 3.72
CA LYS A 272 2.54 26.15 4.02
C LYS A 272 3.54 26.08 2.86
N LEU A 273 3.75 24.89 2.30
CA LEU A 273 4.64 24.69 1.16
C LEU A 273 4.14 25.46 -0.08
N SER A 274 2.86 25.38 -0.41
CA SER A 274 2.29 26.17 -1.52
C SER A 274 2.54 27.66 -1.38
N SER A 275 2.33 28.24 -0.20
CA SER A 275 2.55 29.67 0.04
C SER A 275 4.04 30.10 -0.01
N LEU A 276 4.98 29.16 0.03
CA LEU A 276 6.41 29.44 -0.16
C LEU A 276 6.84 29.37 -1.62
N LEU A 277 6.10 28.62 -2.44
CA LEU A 277 6.47 28.37 -3.83
C LEU A 277 5.82 29.38 -4.79
N PHE A 278 4.66 29.95 -4.40
CA PHE A 278 3.84 30.88 -5.17
C PHE A 278 3.55 32.16 -4.39
#